data_fb01c830e1ba8e974de45d982a4247f8
#
_entry.id   fb01c830e1ba8e974de45d982a4247f8
#
_cell.length_a   1.000
_cell.length_b   1.000
_cell.length_c   1.000
_cell.angle_alpha   90.00
_cell.angle_beta   90.00
_cell.angle_gamma   90.00
#
_symmetry.space_group_name_H-M   'P 1'
#
loop_
_entity.id
_entity.type
_entity.pdbx_description
1 polymer ?
#
loop_
_entity_poly.entity_id
_entity_poly.type
_entity_poly.pdbx_seq_one_letter_code
_entity_poly.pdbx_strand_id
1 'polypeptide(L)'
;MTTTKYPFLFATLGEAATRLPDDLARMLEIALAATDAANAPERAPESITVLNCLRRIRQVEAANGQPWPNDGHTPGQSMALARIDRANAGQTFLLELLHAIERTRVDGDEEEQVGDGAREGILFACRALAEYVDLQLHAA
;
A
#
# COMPACT_ATOMS: atom_id res chain seq x y z
N MET A 1 22.08 -10.18 -25.13
CA MET A 1 21.91 -10.41 -23.67
C MET A 1 22.13 -11.90 -23.44
N THR A 2 23.26 -12.29 -22.90
CA THR A 2 23.59 -13.69 -22.57
C THR A 2 22.84 -14.08 -21.31
N THR A 3 21.78 -14.86 -21.46
CA THR A 3 21.05 -15.43 -20.33
C THR A 3 21.97 -16.44 -19.64
N THR A 4 22.43 -16.14 -18.45
CA THR A 4 23.29 -17.03 -17.66
C THR A 4 22.45 -18.26 -17.27
N LYS A 5 22.82 -19.45 -17.72
CA LYS A 5 22.07 -20.70 -17.51
C LYS A 5 21.92 -21.06 -16.03
N TYR A 6 22.85 -20.62 -15.18
CA TYR A 6 22.94 -20.89 -13.73
C TYR A 6 23.22 -19.58 -12.97
N PRO A 7 22.23 -18.73 -12.67
CA PRO A 7 22.43 -17.41 -12.10
C PRO A 7 23.00 -17.42 -10.68
N PHE A 8 22.53 -18.28 -9.79
CA PHE A 8 23.01 -18.36 -8.39
C PHE A 8 24.44 -18.88 -8.30
N LEU A 9 24.75 -19.90 -9.12
CA LEU A 9 26.08 -20.44 -9.20
C LEU A 9 27.07 -19.41 -9.74
N PHE A 10 26.66 -18.65 -10.75
CA PHE A 10 27.51 -17.62 -11.35
C PHE A 10 27.73 -16.44 -10.41
N ALA A 11 26.72 -16.06 -9.62
CA ALA A 11 26.84 -15.04 -8.57
C ALA A 11 27.82 -15.43 -7.45
N THR A 12 27.93 -16.74 -7.17
CA THR A 12 28.79 -17.25 -6.09
C THR A 12 30.22 -17.55 -6.57
N LEU A 13 30.39 -18.14 -7.75
CA LEU A 13 31.68 -18.65 -8.25
C LEU A 13 32.22 -17.83 -9.45
N GLY A 14 31.45 -16.86 -9.97
CA GLY A 14 31.85 -16.08 -11.14
C GLY A 14 32.17 -16.95 -12.35
N GLU A 15 33.27 -16.65 -13.06
CA GLU A 15 33.68 -17.39 -14.23
C GLU A 15 34.10 -18.86 -13.94
N ALA A 16 34.41 -19.20 -12.68
CA ALA A 16 34.73 -20.58 -12.32
C ALA A 16 33.53 -21.53 -12.51
N ALA A 17 32.29 -21.00 -12.47
CA ALA A 17 31.07 -21.76 -12.76
C ALA A 17 31.06 -22.39 -14.14
N THR A 18 31.71 -21.76 -15.13
CA THR A 18 31.76 -22.27 -16.53
C THR A 18 32.65 -23.49 -16.71
N ARG A 19 33.50 -23.81 -15.72
CA ARG A 19 34.40 -24.96 -15.73
C ARG A 19 33.81 -26.21 -15.10
N LEU A 20 32.63 -26.10 -14.51
CA LEU A 20 31.96 -27.23 -13.86
C LEU A 20 31.21 -28.09 -14.89
N PRO A 21 31.23 -29.42 -14.71
CA PRO A 21 30.36 -30.32 -15.48
C PRO A 21 28.87 -29.90 -15.30
N ASP A 22 28.08 -30.00 -16.37
CA ASP A 22 26.71 -29.48 -16.43
C ASP A 22 25.79 -30.10 -15.35
N ASP A 23 25.97 -31.41 -15.06
CA ASP A 23 25.23 -32.13 -14.03
C ASP A 23 25.52 -31.57 -12.62
N LEU A 24 26.78 -31.27 -12.35
CA LEU A 24 27.22 -30.72 -11.06
C LEU A 24 26.80 -29.26 -10.92
N ALA A 25 26.89 -28.48 -11.98
CA ALA A 25 26.42 -27.10 -12.01
C ALA A 25 24.93 -27.01 -11.75
N ARG A 26 24.13 -27.92 -12.33
CA ARG A 26 22.70 -28.00 -12.10
C ARG A 26 22.35 -28.37 -10.66
N MET A 27 23.05 -29.33 -10.06
CA MET A 27 22.82 -29.73 -8.67
C MET A 27 23.17 -28.60 -7.69
N LEU A 28 24.29 -27.93 -7.94
CA LEU A 28 24.74 -26.79 -7.12
C LEU A 28 23.79 -25.60 -7.25
N GLU A 29 23.29 -25.31 -8.45
CA GLU A 29 22.29 -24.24 -8.68
C GLU A 29 21.02 -24.49 -7.86
N ILE A 30 20.50 -25.73 -7.89
CA ILE A 30 19.31 -26.11 -7.10
C ILE A 30 19.58 -25.96 -5.60
N ALA A 31 20.75 -26.40 -5.13
CA ALA A 31 21.11 -26.29 -3.72
C ALA A 31 21.30 -24.84 -3.27
N LEU A 32 21.94 -24.00 -4.11
CA LEU A 32 22.12 -22.57 -3.82
C LEU A 32 20.80 -21.82 -3.84
N ALA A 33 19.92 -22.09 -4.82
CA ALA A 33 18.58 -21.51 -4.88
C ALA A 33 17.73 -21.90 -3.66
N ALA A 34 17.82 -23.16 -3.21
CA ALA A 34 17.14 -23.62 -1.99
C ALA A 34 17.70 -22.97 -0.71
N THR A 35 19.03 -22.75 -0.67
CA THR A 35 19.69 -22.09 0.47
C THR A 35 19.36 -20.60 0.49
N ASP A 36 19.29 -19.95 -0.67
CA ASP A 36 18.91 -18.53 -0.77
C ASP A 36 17.43 -18.32 -0.42
N ALA A 37 16.56 -19.26 -0.82
CA ALA A 37 15.16 -19.29 -0.41
C ALA A 37 14.99 -19.56 1.11
N ALA A 38 15.86 -20.39 1.70
CA ALA A 38 15.87 -20.68 3.15
C ALA A 38 16.52 -19.56 3.97
N ASN A 39 17.49 -18.83 3.39
CA ASN A 39 18.16 -17.66 3.99
C ASN A 39 17.54 -16.35 3.54
N ALA A 40 16.60 -16.34 2.58
CA ALA A 40 15.73 -15.20 2.41
C ALA A 40 15.16 -14.93 3.81
N PRO A 41 15.42 -13.74 4.40
CA PRO A 41 14.91 -13.47 5.72
C PRO A 41 13.40 -13.73 5.60
N GLU A 42 12.96 -14.81 6.27
CA GLU A 42 11.55 -14.99 6.53
C GLU A 42 11.14 -13.62 7.03
N ARG A 43 10.41 -12.87 6.21
CA ARG A 43 9.94 -11.54 6.62
C ARG A 43 9.12 -11.86 7.85
N ALA A 44 9.79 -11.79 9.00
CA ALA A 44 9.13 -11.86 10.29
C ALA A 44 7.91 -10.96 10.14
N PRO A 45 6.70 -11.46 10.42
CA PRO A 45 5.48 -10.68 10.19
C PRO A 45 5.78 -9.30 10.74
N GLU A 46 5.83 -8.30 9.84
CA GLU A 46 6.27 -6.95 10.22
C GLU A 46 5.44 -6.59 11.44
N SER A 47 6.10 -6.48 12.58
CA SER A 47 5.40 -6.24 13.84
C SER A 47 4.51 -5.03 13.62
N ILE A 48 3.22 -5.14 13.93
CA ILE A 48 2.24 -4.06 13.77
C ILE A 48 2.64 -2.96 14.76
N THR A 49 3.55 -2.09 14.34
CA THR A 49 3.98 -0.91 15.08
C THR A 49 3.43 0.33 14.38
N VAL A 50 3.21 1.39 15.16
CA VAL A 50 2.77 2.68 14.61
C VAL A 50 3.70 3.16 13.49
N LEU A 51 5.01 2.98 13.63
CA LEU A 51 6.00 3.39 12.62
C LEU A 51 5.88 2.57 11.33
N ASN A 52 5.66 1.26 11.43
CA ASN A 52 5.48 0.41 10.25
C ASN A 52 4.15 0.71 9.55
N CYS A 53 3.08 0.93 10.31
CA CYS A 53 1.79 1.37 9.75
C CYS A 53 1.92 2.72 9.05
N LEU A 54 2.58 3.72 9.67
CA LEU A 54 2.81 5.03 9.04
C LEU A 54 3.66 4.93 7.76
N ARG A 55 4.67 4.05 7.74
CA ARG A 55 5.47 3.81 6.54
C ARG A 55 4.62 3.23 5.41
N ARG A 56 3.79 2.24 5.70
CA ARG A 56 2.88 1.62 4.74
C ARG A 56 1.86 2.64 4.19
N ILE A 57 1.21 3.40 5.06
CA ILE A 57 0.26 4.47 4.68
C ILE A 57 0.91 5.50 3.75
N ARG A 58 2.19 5.85 3.98
CA ARG A 58 2.92 6.80 3.13
C ARG A 58 3.36 6.23 1.79
N GLN A 59 3.36 4.92 1.63
CA GLN A 59 3.65 4.23 0.37
C GLN A 59 2.38 4.11 -0.48
N VAL A 60 2.04 2.92 -0.93
CA VAL A 60 0.94 2.66 -1.87
C VAL A 60 -0.16 1.83 -1.18
N GLU A 61 -0.46 2.11 0.09
CA GLU A 61 -1.51 1.41 0.83
C GLU A 61 -2.87 2.04 0.56
N ALA A 62 -3.85 1.20 0.16
CA ALA A 62 -5.24 1.59 -0.04
C ALA A 62 -5.98 1.81 1.30
N ALA A 63 -7.23 2.27 1.26
CA ALA A 63 -8.04 2.52 2.45
C ALA A 63 -8.30 1.26 3.29
N ASN A 64 -8.33 0.08 2.66
CA ASN A 64 -8.51 -1.22 3.31
C ASN A 64 -7.22 -1.77 3.95
N GLY A 65 -6.12 -1.03 3.94
CA GLY A 65 -4.83 -1.44 4.48
C GLY A 65 -4.04 -2.41 3.61
N GLN A 66 -4.49 -2.67 2.37
CA GLN A 66 -3.78 -3.52 1.42
C GLN A 66 -2.98 -2.67 0.43
N PRO A 67 -1.86 -3.19 -0.11
CA PRO A 67 -1.15 -2.53 -1.19
C PRO A 67 -2.08 -2.32 -2.39
N TRP A 68 -2.00 -1.14 -3.04
CA TRP A 68 -2.74 -0.90 -4.27
C TRP A 68 -2.30 -1.87 -5.37
N PRO A 69 -3.23 -2.50 -6.10
CA PRO A 69 -2.89 -3.41 -7.20
C PRO A 69 -2.01 -2.74 -8.24
N ASN A 70 -0.97 -3.45 -8.69
CA ASN A 70 -0.04 -2.93 -9.71
C ASN A 70 -0.45 -3.39 -11.12
N ASP A 71 -1.68 -3.08 -11.53
CA ASP A 71 -2.30 -3.55 -12.77
C ASP A 71 -1.88 -2.68 -13.97
N GLY A 72 -0.59 -2.63 -14.27
CA GLY A 72 -0.05 -1.90 -15.41
C GLY A 72 0.09 -0.39 -15.20
N HIS A 73 -0.14 0.10 -14.00
CA HIS A 73 0.07 1.50 -13.63
C HIS A 73 1.53 1.81 -13.34
N THR A 74 1.94 3.05 -13.60
CA THR A 74 3.23 3.54 -13.10
C THR A 74 3.21 3.66 -11.57
N PRO A 75 4.37 3.63 -10.89
CA PRO A 75 4.42 3.84 -9.44
C PRO A 75 3.75 5.14 -8.98
N GLY A 76 3.85 6.21 -9.78
CA GLY A 76 3.19 7.49 -9.52
C GLY A 76 1.68 7.39 -9.57
N GLN A 77 1.14 6.72 -10.59
CA GLN A 77 -0.30 6.48 -10.76
C GLN A 77 -0.85 5.60 -9.63
N SER A 78 -0.18 4.50 -9.29
CA SER A 78 -0.58 3.64 -8.18
C SER A 78 -0.63 4.41 -6.85
N MET A 79 0.32 5.31 -6.63
CA MET A 79 0.34 6.17 -5.45
C MET A 79 -0.81 7.19 -5.45
N ALA A 80 -1.12 7.81 -6.59
CA ALA A 80 -2.24 8.73 -6.74
C ALA A 80 -3.57 8.02 -6.47
N LEU A 81 -3.78 6.84 -7.07
CA LEU A 81 -4.98 6.03 -6.88
C LEU A 81 -5.18 5.61 -5.42
N ALA A 82 -4.12 5.15 -4.75
CA ALA A 82 -4.19 4.81 -3.32
C ALA A 82 -4.54 6.03 -2.44
N ARG A 83 -4.05 7.22 -2.80
CA ARG A 83 -4.40 8.48 -2.11
C ARG A 83 -5.86 8.87 -2.32
N ILE A 84 -6.36 8.73 -3.55
CA ILE A 84 -7.77 8.97 -3.91
C ILE A 84 -8.68 8.03 -3.10
N ASP A 85 -8.35 6.74 -3.07
CA ASP A 85 -9.13 5.74 -2.34
C ASP A 85 -9.24 6.07 -0.84
N ARG A 86 -8.12 6.42 -0.20
CA ARG A 86 -8.13 6.83 1.21
C ARG A 86 -8.91 8.14 1.46
N ALA A 87 -8.80 9.10 0.55
CA ALA A 87 -9.54 10.35 0.66
C ALA A 87 -11.05 10.12 0.53
N ASN A 88 -11.47 9.28 -0.43
CA ASN A 88 -12.87 8.90 -0.62
C ASN A 88 -13.43 8.15 0.60
N ALA A 89 -12.66 7.20 1.17
CA ALA A 89 -13.08 6.49 2.37
C ALA A 89 -13.27 7.45 3.57
N GLY A 90 -12.34 8.40 3.75
CA GLY A 90 -12.46 9.44 4.77
C GLY A 90 -13.66 10.36 4.54
N GLN A 91 -13.91 10.76 3.31
CA GLN A 91 -15.06 11.60 2.94
C GLN A 91 -16.39 10.86 3.19
N THR A 92 -16.47 9.57 2.84
CA THR A 92 -17.64 8.73 3.10
C THR A 92 -17.96 8.69 4.59
N PHE A 93 -16.95 8.43 5.43
CA PHE A 93 -17.12 8.44 6.89
C PHE A 93 -17.64 9.78 7.42
N LEU A 94 -17.10 10.91 6.93
CA LEU A 94 -17.55 12.24 7.35
C LEU A 94 -18.99 12.53 6.92
N LEU A 95 -19.42 12.06 5.74
CA LEU A 95 -20.80 12.19 5.27
C LEU A 95 -21.77 11.32 6.08
N GLU A 96 -21.36 10.09 6.46
CA GLU A 96 -22.13 9.23 7.36
C GLU A 96 -22.29 9.88 8.74
N LEU A 97 -21.22 10.47 9.28
CA LEU A 97 -21.26 11.20 10.53
C LEU A 97 -22.18 12.43 10.44
N LEU A 98 -22.09 13.21 9.35
CA LEU A 98 -22.97 14.34 9.12
C LEU A 98 -24.44 13.91 9.03
N HIS A 99 -24.73 12.78 8.36
CA HIS A 99 -26.07 12.22 8.27
C HIS A 99 -26.59 11.80 9.66
N ALA A 100 -25.75 11.16 10.49
CA ALA A 100 -26.11 10.80 11.85
C ALA A 100 -26.44 12.05 12.70
N ILE A 101 -25.63 13.10 12.60
CA ILE A 101 -25.85 14.39 13.26
C ILE A 101 -27.19 15.01 12.81
N GLU A 102 -27.50 15.00 11.51
CA GLU A 102 -28.79 15.50 11.03
C GLU A 102 -29.98 14.67 11.51
N ARG A 103 -29.82 13.35 11.62
CA ARG A 103 -30.86 12.50 12.22
C ARG A 103 -31.11 12.85 13.68
N THR A 104 -30.05 13.02 14.48
CA THR A 104 -30.16 13.45 15.88
C THR A 104 -30.80 14.83 16.00
N ARG A 105 -30.48 15.75 15.07
CA ARG A 105 -31.09 17.11 15.08
C ARG A 105 -32.60 17.08 14.80
N VAL A 106 -33.09 16.14 13.96
CA VAL A 106 -34.51 16.05 13.57
C VAL A 106 -35.31 15.23 14.57
N ASP A 107 -34.76 14.10 15.02
CA ASP A 107 -35.49 13.07 15.76
C ASP A 107 -34.99 12.88 17.22
N GLY A 108 -33.84 13.49 17.59
CA GLY A 108 -33.21 13.32 18.89
C GLY A 108 -33.50 14.42 19.90
N ASP A 109 -33.09 14.18 21.13
CA ASP A 109 -33.23 15.13 22.23
C ASP A 109 -32.28 16.33 22.04
N GLU A 110 -32.69 17.49 22.51
CA GLU A 110 -31.96 18.76 22.37
C GLU A 110 -30.55 18.71 23.00
N GLU A 111 -30.40 17.91 24.07
CA GLU A 111 -29.15 17.74 24.81
C GLU A 111 -28.09 16.93 23.99
N GLU A 112 -28.52 16.10 23.02
CA GLU A 112 -27.65 15.29 22.19
C GLU A 112 -27.29 15.96 20.85
N GLN A 113 -27.82 17.15 20.59
CA GLN A 113 -27.59 17.85 19.32
C GLN A 113 -26.17 18.40 19.23
N VAL A 114 -25.54 18.10 18.11
CA VAL A 114 -24.20 18.63 17.79
C VAL A 114 -24.33 20.07 17.25
N GLY A 115 -23.53 20.97 17.79
CA GLY A 115 -23.57 22.38 17.41
C GLY A 115 -23.22 22.65 15.94
N ASP A 116 -23.75 23.75 15.40
CA ASP A 116 -23.57 24.14 13.99
C ASP A 116 -22.12 24.26 13.55
N GLY A 117 -21.22 24.70 14.42
CA GLY A 117 -19.79 24.81 14.12
C GLY A 117 -19.12 23.46 13.81
N ALA A 118 -19.54 22.37 14.46
CA ALA A 118 -19.03 21.03 14.14
C ALA A 118 -19.55 20.54 12.79
N ARG A 119 -20.82 20.80 12.48
CA ARG A 119 -21.43 20.47 11.17
C ARG A 119 -20.73 21.20 10.03
N GLU A 120 -20.51 22.50 10.20
CA GLU A 120 -19.80 23.34 9.22
C GLU A 120 -18.35 22.82 9.04
N GLY A 121 -17.66 22.48 10.13
CA GLY A 121 -16.32 21.90 10.10
C GLY A 121 -16.25 20.59 9.31
N ILE A 122 -17.25 19.71 9.46
CA ILE A 122 -17.34 18.46 8.67
C ILE A 122 -17.54 18.78 7.19
N LEU A 123 -18.39 19.73 6.84
CA LEU A 123 -18.61 20.15 5.44
C LEU A 123 -17.33 20.70 4.80
N PHE A 124 -16.57 21.54 5.53
CA PHE A 124 -15.27 22.03 5.05
C PHE A 124 -14.26 20.91 4.85
N ALA A 125 -14.22 19.92 5.76
CA ALA A 125 -13.35 18.76 5.62
C ALA A 125 -13.72 17.90 4.40
N CYS A 126 -15.01 17.64 4.16
CA CYS A 126 -15.49 16.95 2.96
C CYS A 126 -15.09 17.69 1.68
N ARG A 127 -15.24 19.01 1.66
CA ARG A 127 -14.85 19.84 0.51
C ARG A 127 -13.33 19.75 0.26
N ALA A 128 -12.53 19.91 1.29
CA ALA A 128 -11.08 19.82 1.18
C ALA A 128 -10.61 18.43 0.68
N LEU A 129 -11.26 17.34 1.10
CA LEU A 129 -10.98 16.00 0.58
C LEU A 129 -11.37 15.87 -0.89
N ALA A 130 -12.50 16.44 -1.32
CA ALA A 130 -12.90 16.45 -2.72
C ALA A 130 -11.90 17.23 -3.60
N GLU A 131 -11.48 18.40 -3.15
CA GLU A 131 -10.44 19.21 -3.84
C GLU A 131 -9.10 18.45 -3.89
N TYR A 132 -8.74 17.72 -2.83
CA TYR A 132 -7.54 16.89 -2.82
C TYR A 132 -7.63 15.73 -3.83
N VAL A 133 -8.79 15.06 -3.94
CA VAL A 133 -9.04 14.00 -4.94
C VAL A 133 -8.87 14.56 -6.35
N ASP A 134 -9.45 15.74 -6.63
CA ASP A 134 -9.33 16.40 -7.93
C ASP A 134 -7.86 16.69 -8.29
N LEU A 135 -7.07 17.20 -7.35
CA LEU A 135 -5.64 17.41 -7.54
C LEU A 135 -4.88 16.11 -7.85
N GLN A 136 -5.23 14.99 -7.19
CA GLN A 136 -4.57 13.70 -7.46
C GLN A 136 -4.95 13.15 -8.83
N LEU A 137 -6.19 13.35 -9.29
CA LEU A 137 -6.65 12.94 -10.62
C LEU A 137 -5.89 13.69 -11.74
N HIS A 138 -5.61 14.97 -11.55
CA HIS A 138 -4.84 15.76 -12.53
C HIS A 138 -3.33 15.47 -12.49
N ALA A 139 -2.82 14.85 -11.43
CA ALA A 139 -1.42 14.47 -11.27
C ALA A 139 -1.10 13.04 -11.71
N ALA A 140 -2.12 12.20 -11.97
CA ALA A 140 -1.99 10.78 -12.35
C ALA A 140 -1.86 10.61 -13.86
#